data_71fdf8c578a86df2d39970e1757a82bf
#
_entry.id   71fdf8c578a86df2d39970e1757a82bf
#
_cell.length_a   1.000
_cell.length_b   1.000
_cell.length_c   1.000
_cell.angle_alpha   90.00
_cell.angle_beta   90.00
_cell.angle_gamma   90.00
#
_symmetry.space_group_name_H-M   'P 1'
#
loop_
_entity.id
_entity.type
_entity.pdbx_description
1 polymer ?
#
loop_
_entity_poly.entity_id
_entity_poly.type
_entity_poly.pdbx_seq_one_letter_code
_entity_poly.pdbx_strand_id
1 'polypeptide(L)'
;MSDFQSYVLCTSPRSGSTLLCKMLTETGVAGHPKSYFHKPKLGEWASYVGVSRSAGMGELEYLRLLIDTAIEQGTANTGMFGLRLQRHSFDFFFRQLRTLCQDEPTDKARFEAVFGRTLFVHLTRPDKLSQAVSYVKAQQSGLWHRAADGSELERLSPPADPVFDFEALKGCRDQFVTFDRDWNDWFAEQAIEPLRLSYDDLCAGPQAGLKKVLTALGLPQSAADSVQPGVAKLADGINADWIKRFLDQAATGS
;
A
#
# COMPACT_ATOMS: atom_id res chain seq x y z
N MET A 1 -11.34 5.14 -23.67
CA MET A 1 -11.78 5.34 -22.27
C MET A 1 -11.32 4.13 -21.47
N SER A 2 -10.92 4.31 -20.22
CA SER A 2 -10.57 3.19 -19.34
C SER A 2 -11.78 2.27 -19.15
N ASP A 3 -11.56 0.95 -19.21
CA ASP A 3 -12.58 -0.03 -18.83
C ASP A 3 -12.68 -0.18 -17.29
N PHE A 4 -11.72 0.37 -16.54
CA PHE A 4 -11.67 0.32 -15.08
C PHE A 4 -12.21 1.61 -14.45
N GLN A 5 -12.97 1.50 -13.37
CA GLN A 5 -13.39 2.60 -12.51
C GLN A 5 -12.45 2.78 -11.31
N SER A 6 -11.71 1.73 -10.98
CA SER A 6 -10.82 1.75 -9.83
C SER A 6 -9.58 0.90 -10.05
N TYR A 7 -8.60 1.09 -9.16
CA TYR A 7 -7.48 0.17 -8.99
C TYR A 7 -7.09 0.07 -7.52
N VAL A 8 -6.49 -1.06 -7.14
CA VAL A 8 -5.97 -1.28 -5.81
C VAL A 8 -4.52 -1.75 -5.84
N LEU A 9 -3.66 -1.06 -5.11
CA LEU A 9 -2.27 -1.46 -4.86
C LEU A 9 -2.26 -2.45 -3.69
N CYS A 10 -2.24 -3.74 -4.00
CA CYS A 10 -2.11 -4.84 -3.08
C CYS A 10 -0.65 -4.99 -2.68
N THR A 11 -0.31 -4.77 -1.40
CA THR A 11 1.08 -4.62 -1.01
C THR A 11 1.32 -4.92 0.48
N SER A 12 2.57 -4.78 0.91
CA SER A 12 3.01 -4.79 2.30
C SER A 12 3.85 -3.54 2.60
N PRO A 13 4.10 -3.18 3.88
CA PRO A 13 4.92 -2.02 4.21
C PRO A 13 6.32 -2.08 3.59
N ARG A 14 6.89 -0.92 3.27
CA ARG A 14 8.26 -0.76 2.74
C ARG A 14 8.51 -1.39 1.36
N SER A 15 7.46 -1.57 0.57
CA SER A 15 7.51 -2.07 -0.82
C SER A 15 7.61 -0.98 -1.90
N GLY A 16 7.78 0.30 -1.53
CA GLY A 16 7.77 1.42 -2.47
C GLY A 16 6.38 1.97 -2.81
N SER A 17 5.34 1.46 -2.18
CA SER A 17 3.96 1.87 -2.48
C SER A 17 3.68 3.36 -2.25
N THR A 18 4.35 4.00 -1.29
CA THR A 18 4.24 5.47 -1.08
C THR A 18 4.79 6.25 -2.28
N LEU A 19 5.91 5.81 -2.86
CA LEU A 19 6.45 6.41 -4.07
C LEU A 19 5.44 6.29 -5.22
N LEU A 20 4.94 5.07 -5.48
CA LEU A 20 3.99 4.83 -6.56
C LEU A 20 2.68 5.61 -6.37
N CYS A 21 2.14 5.65 -5.13
CA CYS A 21 0.93 6.44 -4.83
C CYS A 21 1.12 7.93 -5.12
N LYS A 22 2.25 8.51 -4.70
CA LYS A 22 2.56 9.91 -4.99
C LYS A 22 2.66 10.17 -6.50
N MET A 23 3.40 9.34 -7.21
CA MET A 23 3.53 9.48 -8.66
C MET A 23 2.19 9.35 -9.39
N LEU A 24 1.33 8.39 -9.01
CA LEU A 24 -0.02 8.25 -9.57
C LEU A 24 -0.87 9.50 -9.30
N THR A 25 -0.82 10.05 -8.09
CA THR A 25 -1.50 11.31 -7.75
C THR A 25 -1.01 12.47 -8.62
N GLU A 26 0.30 12.61 -8.80
CA GLU A 26 0.92 13.70 -9.57
C GLU A 26 0.61 13.65 -11.06
N THR A 27 0.18 12.49 -11.59
CA THR A 27 -0.30 12.40 -12.99
C THR A 27 -1.55 13.23 -13.24
N GLY A 28 -2.37 13.51 -12.21
CA GLY A 28 -3.66 14.21 -12.35
C GLY A 28 -4.75 13.40 -13.06
N VAL A 29 -4.49 12.13 -13.43
CA VAL A 29 -5.45 11.28 -14.19
C VAL A 29 -5.78 9.96 -13.49
N ALA A 30 -5.03 9.59 -12.46
CA ALA A 30 -5.13 8.28 -11.79
C ALA A 30 -5.72 8.36 -10.37
N GLY A 31 -6.42 9.44 -10.03
CA GLY A 31 -6.99 9.63 -8.70
C GLY A 31 -5.92 9.92 -7.63
N HIS A 32 -6.29 9.67 -6.39
CA HIS A 32 -5.46 9.95 -5.22
C HIS A 32 -5.33 8.71 -4.33
N PRO A 33 -4.51 7.71 -4.72
CA PRO A 33 -4.40 6.45 -3.98
C PRO A 33 -3.79 6.67 -2.60
N LYS A 34 -4.53 6.26 -1.57
CA LYS A 34 -4.10 6.28 -0.16
C LYS A 34 -4.57 5.03 0.56
N SER A 35 -4.07 4.81 1.78
CA SER A 35 -4.52 3.74 2.67
C SER A 35 -5.74 4.19 3.50
N TYR A 36 -6.87 4.46 2.85
CA TYR A 36 -8.09 4.94 3.50
C TYR A 36 -8.57 3.99 4.61
N PHE A 37 -8.29 2.70 4.46
CA PHE A 37 -8.76 1.62 5.33
C PHE A 37 -7.60 0.93 6.08
N HIS A 38 -6.60 1.72 6.50
CA HIS A 38 -5.33 1.19 7.03
C HIS A 38 -5.45 0.47 8.37
N LYS A 39 -6.27 0.96 9.30
CA LYS A 39 -6.37 0.40 10.64
C LYS A 39 -7.63 -0.45 10.82
N PRO A 40 -7.60 -1.50 11.69
CA PRO A 40 -8.72 -2.41 11.89
C PRO A 40 -9.79 -1.84 12.85
N LYS A 41 -10.20 -0.58 12.62
CA LYS A 41 -11.25 0.12 13.41
C LYS A 41 -11.95 1.16 12.55
N LEU A 42 -13.29 1.15 12.52
CA LEU A 42 -14.08 2.14 11.76
C LEU A 42 -13.82 3.59 12.23
N GLY A 43 -13.65 3.82 13.52
CA GLY A 43 -13.33 5.15 14.05
C GLY A 43 -11.99 5.70 13.54
N GLU A 44 -11.00 4.84 13.27
CA GLU A 44 -9.74 5.25 12.66
C GLU A 44 -9.91 5.61 11.18
N TRP A 45 -10.76 4.86 10.45
CA TRP A 45 -11.13 5.22 9.07
C TRP A 45 -11.83 6.56 9.03
N ALA A 46 -12.82 6.75 9.93
CA ALA A 46 -13.56 8.00 10.07
C ALA A 46 -12.65 9.20 10.32
N SER A 47 -11.73 9.05 11.27
CA SER A 47 -10.74 10.07 11.58
C SER A 47 -9.85 10.40 10.37
N TYR A 48 -9.48 9.37 9.59
CA TYR A 48 -8.63 9.52 8.41
C TYR A 48 -9.32 10.24 7.25
N VAL A 49 -10.60 9.92 6.99
CA VAL A 49 -11.39 10.56 5.91
C VAL A 49 -12.13 11.83 6.36
N GLY A 50 -12.06 12.18 7.64
CA GLY A 50 -12.68 13.40 8.19
C GLY A 50 -14.19 13.31 8.36
N VAL A 51 -14.72 12.12 8.68
CA VAL A 51 -16.15 11.88 8.87
C VAL A 51 -16.47 11.62 10.35
N SER A 52 -17.62 12.12 10.80
CA SER A 52 -18.15 11.83 12.13
C SER A 52 -19.49 11.12 12.05
N ARG A 53 -19.71 10.16 12.97
CA ARG A 53 -20.98 9.45 13.07
C ARG A 53 -22.04 10.35 13.72
N SER A 54 -23.16 10.57 13.05
CA SER A 54 -24.28 11.34 13.60
C SER A 54 -25.04 10.55 14.65
N ALA A 55 -25.70 11.25 15.59
CA ALA A 55 -26.58 10.60 16.57
C ALA A 55 -27.72 9.86 15.85
N GLY A 56 -27.93 8.59 16.19
CA GLY A 56 -28.96 7.74 15.58
C GLY A 56 -28.56 7.05 14.27
N MET A 57 -27.39 7.36 13.68
CA MET A 57 -26.92 6.70 12.46
C MET A 57 -26.62 5.23 12.71
N GLY A 58 -27.18 4.33 11.91
CA GLY A 58 -26.94 2.90 11.95
C GLY A 58 -25.49 2.54 11.58
N GLU A 59 -25.03 1.35 11.97
CA GLU A 59 -23.64 0.94 11.69
C GLU A 59 -23.40 0.76 10.19
N LEU A 60 -24.36 0.18 9.47
CA LEU A 60 -24.27 -0.03 8.03
C LEU A 60 -24.28 1.30 7.25
N GLU A 61 -25.11 2.25 7.67
CA GLU A 61 -25.17 3.59 7.10
C GLU A 61 -23.85 4.34 7.32
N TYR A 62 -23.31 4.22 8.52
CA TYR A 62 -22.00 4.81 8.84
C TYR A 62 -20.87 4.20 8.02
N LEU A 63 -20.86 2.88 7.84
CA LEU A 63 -19.87 2.21 7.01
C LEU A 63 -19.97 2.66 5.54
N ARG A 64 -21.19 2.80 4.99
CA ARG A 64 -21.42 3.34 3.64
C ARG A 64 -20.85 4.76 3.52
N LEU A 65 -21.19 5.64 4.44
CA LEU A 65 -20.68 7.03 4.47
C LEU A 65 -19.14 7.08 4.46
N LEU A 66 -18.47 6.21 5.24
CA LEU A 66 -17.00 6.14 5.28
C LEU A 66 -16.42 5.72 3.92
N ILE A 67 -17.02 4.72 3.27
CA ILE A 67 -16.56 4.22 1.99
C ILE A 67 -16.82 5.24 0.88
N ASP A 68 -18.01 5.83 0.82
CA ASP A 68 -18.37 6.83 -0.18
C ASP A 68 -17.45 8.06 -0.10
N THR A 69 -17.16 8.52 1.13
CA THR A 69 -16.21 9.62 1.35
C THR A 69 -14.79 9.24 0.90
N ALA A 70 -14.35 8.00 1.17
CA ALA A 70 -13.04 7.53 0.72
C ALA A 70 -12.98 7.43 -0.82
N ILE A 71 -14.07 7.01 -1.48
CA ILE A 71 -14.16 6.97 -2.95
C ILE A 71 -14.08 8.39 -3.52
N GLU A 72 -14.82 9.34 -2.98
CA GLU A 72 -14.78 10.74 -3.41
C GLU A 72 -13.36 11.30 -3.31
N GLN A 73 -12.72 11.17 -2.15
CA GLN A 73 -11.35 11.63 -1.92
C GLN A 73 -10.34 10.91 -2.81
N GLY A 74 -10.48 9.59 -2.98
CA GLY A 74 -9.57 8.76 -3.77
C GLY A 74 -9.72 8.94 -5.27
N THR A 75 -10.89 9.38 -5.73
CA THR A 75 -11.16 9.73 -7.14
C THR A 75 -10.59 11.10 -7.51
N ALA A 76 -10.62 12.06 -6.57
CA ALA A 76 -10.02 13.40 -6.74
C ALA A 76 -10.35 14.08 -8.09
N ASN A 77 -11.60 14.01 -8.54
CA ASN A 77 -12.13 14.56 -9.80
C ASN A 77 -11.53 13.96 -11.09
N THR A 78 -10.84 12.83 -11.02
CA THR A 78 -10.25 12.18 -12.21
C THR A 78 -11.15 11.13 -12.85
N GLY A 79 -12.21 10.71 -12.16
CA GLY A 79 -13.05 9.58 -12.57
C GLY A 79 -12.43 8.21 -12.27
N MET A 80 -11.23 8.14 -11.65
CA MET A 80 -10.50 6.92 -11.31
C MET A 80 -10.27 6.84 -9.81
N PHE A 81 -10.87 5.87 -9.12
CA PHE A 81 -10.60 5.64 -7.70
C PHE A 81 -9.31 4.87 -7.49
N GLY A 82 -8.40 5.38 -6.67
CA GLY A 82 -7.15 4.72 -6.28
C GLY A 82 -7.15 4.30 -4.81
N LEU A 83 -6.83 3.04 -4.53
CA LEU A 83 -6.68 2.51 -3.18
C LEU A 83 -5.31 1.86 -3.00
N ARG A 84 -4.66 2.08 -1.85
CA ARG A 84 -3.56 1.26 -1.35
C ARG A 84 -4.07 0.38 -0.22
N LEU A 85 -4.04 -0.93 -0.41
CA LEU A 85 -4.44 -1.92 0.59
C LEU A 85 -3.22 -2.72 1.06
N GLN A 86 -2.89 -2.57 2.33
CA GLN A 86 -1.83 -3.31 3.00
C GLN A 86 -2.35 -4.68 3.46
N ARG A 87 -1.53 -5.74 3.37
CA ARG A 87 -1.98 -7.10 3.75
C ARG A 87 -2.47 -7.17 5.21
N HIS A 88 -1.82 -6.47 6.13
CA HIS A 88 -2.24 -6.45 7.54
C HIS A 88 -3.60 -5.79 7.80
N SER A 89 -4.12 -5.00 6.85
CA SER A 89 -5.45 -4.36 6.93
C SER A 89 -6.54 -5.16 6.21
N PHE A 90 -6.13 -6.17 5.42
CA PHE A 90 -6.96 -6.91 4.50
C PHE A 90 -8.16 -7.58 5.17
N ASP A 91 -7.94 -8.35 6.22
CA ASP A 91 -8.99 -9.18 6.83
C ASP A 91 -10.11 -8.33 7.45
N PHE A 92 -9.73 -7.21 8.09
CA PHE A 92 -10.71 -6.28 8.62
C PHE A 92 -11.48 -5.58 7.50
N PHE A 93 -10.79 -5.11 6.47
CA PHE A 93 -11.39 -4.43 5.33
C PHE A 93 -12.42 -5.32 4.60
N PHE A 94 -12.05 -6.55 4.23
CA PHE A 94 -12.96 -7.47 3.56
C PHE A 94 -14.11 -7.93 4.45
N ARG A 95 -13.92 -7.99 5.77
CA ARG A 95 -15.04 -8.21 6.71
C ARG A 95 -16.08 -7.10 6.58
N GLN A 96 -15.67 -5.85 6.46
CA GLN A 96 -16.60 -4.74 6.26
C GLN A 96 -17.30 -4.81 4.89
N LEU A 97 -16.58 -5.18 3.83
CA LEU A 97 -17.20 -5.37 2.51
C LEU A 97 -18.24 -6.52 2.53
N ARG A 98 -17.97 -7.62 3.23
CA ARG A 98 -18.95 -8.71 3.41
C ARG A 98 -20.19 -8.25 4.15
N THR A 99 -20.08 -7.31 5.08
CA THR A 99 -21.24 -6.71 5.76
C THR A 99 -22.06 -5.83 4.81
N LEU A 100 -21.41 -5.12 3.89
CA LEU A 100 -22.08 -4.26 2.90
C LEU A 100 -22.71 -5.02 1.74
N CYS A 101 -22.03 -6.05 1.24
CA CYS A 101 -22.36 -6.78 0.02
C CYS A 101 -22.53 -8.26 0.34
N GLN A 102 -23.57 -8.59 1.14
CA GLN A 102 -23.82 -9.94 1.64
C GLN A 102 -24.18 -10.93 0.52
N ASP A 103 -24.85 -10.44 -0.53
CA ASP A 103 -25.33 -11.26 -1.64
C ASP A 103 -24.22 -11.59 -2.67
N GLU A 104 -23.08 -10.89 -2.60
CA GLU A 104 -21.99 -11.14 -3.54
C GLU A 104 -21.20 -12.41 -3.16
N PRO A 105 -20.92 -13.32 -4.13
CA PRO A 105 -20.40 -14.65 -3.81
C PRO A 105 -18.91 -14.64 -3.45
N THR A 106 -18.13 -13.70 -3.98
CA THR A 106 -16.66 -13.66 -3.83
C THR A 106 -16.18 -12.33 -3.31
N ASP A 107 -14.97 -12.29 -2.75
CA ASP A 107 -14.36 -11.03 -2.29
C ASP A 107 -14.09 -10.08 -3.47
N LYS A 108 -13.71 -10.61 -4.65
CA LYS A 108 -13.60 -9.81 -5.88
C LYS A 108 -14.92 -9.16 -6.25
N ALA A 109 -16.02 -9.94 -6.29
CA ALA A 109 -17.35 -9.41 -6.62
C ALA A 109 -17.79 -8.34 -5.63
N ARG A 110 -17.56 -8.53 -4.32
CA ARG A 110 -17.84 -7.52 -3.28
C ARG A 110 -17.05 -6.23 -3.50
N PHE A 111 -15.77 -6.38 -3.84
CA PHE A 111 -14.91 -5.22 -4.13
C PHE A 111 -15.44 -4.47 -5.36
N GLU A 112 -15.72 -5.16 -6.44
CA GLU A 112 -16.21 -4.56 -7.69
C GLU A 112 -17.65 -3.99 -7.56
N ALA A 113 -18.49 -4.55 -6.69
CA ALA A 113 -19.81 -3.99 -6.38
C ALA A 113 -19.73 -2.62 -5.70
N VAL A 114 -18.65 -2.36 -4.93
CA VAL A 114 -18.45 -1.09 -4.21
C VAL A 114 -17.63 -0.09 -5.04
N PHE A 115 -16.56 -0.54 -5.69
CA PHE A 115 -15.57 0.32 -6.32
C PHE A 115 -15.61 0.28 -7.86
N GLY A 116 -16.52 -0.48 -8.45
CA GLY A 116 -16.59 -0.73 -9.89
C GLY A 116 -15.50 -1.69 -10.38
N ARG A 117 -15.43 -1.91 -11.70
CA ARG A 117 -14.42 -2.77 -12.31
C ARG A 117 -13.01 -2.33 -11.93
N THR A 118 -12.23 -3.24 -11.35
CA THR A 118 -11.01 -2.93 -10.62
C THR A 118 -9.78 -3.59 -11.24
N LEU A 119 -8.71 -2.81 -11.46
CA LEU A 119 -7.37 -3.33 -11.73
C LEU A 119 -6.67 -3.64 -10.40
N PHE A 120 -6.32 -4.91 -10.18
CA PHE A 120 -5.50 -5.30 -9.03
C PHE A 120 -4.01 -5.21 -9.42
N VAL A 121 -3.24 -4.47 -8.64
CA VAL A 121 -1.79 -4.30 -8.82
C VAL A 121 -1.08 -4.90 -7.62
N HIS A 122 -0.28 -5.94 -7.83
CA HIS A 122 0.54 -6.54 -6.78
C HIS A 122 1.93 -5.91 -6.78
N LEU A 123 2.18 -5.04 -5.81
CA LEU A 123 3.50 -4.42 -5.61
C LEU A 123 4.23 -5.10 -4.46
N THR A 124 5.28 -5.84 -4.79
CA THR A 124 6.09 -6.60 -3.83
C THR A 124 7.53 -6.12 -3.80
N ARG A 125 8.24 -6.42 -2.72
CA ARG A 125 9.69 -6.27 -2.62
C ARG A 125 10.32 -7.64 -2.48
N PRO A 126 11.06 -8.14 -3.49
CA PRO A 126 11.65 -9.49 -3.48
C PRO A 126 12.61 -9.71 -2.32
N ASP A 127 13.51 -8.76 -2.05
CA ASP A 127 14.44 -8.80 -0.93
C ASP A 127 13.72 -8.52 0.40
N LYS A 128 13.23 -9.60 1.05
CA LYS A 128 12.49 -9.53 2.31
C LYS A 128 13.37 -9.13 3.49
N LEU A 129 14.66 -9.44 3.47
CA LEU A 129 15.57 -9.02 4.54
C LEU A 129 15.79 -7.50 4.48
N SER A 130 16.10 -6.95 3.33
CA SER A 130 16.20 -5.49 3.17
C SER A 130 14.87 -4.78 3.47
N GLN A 131 13.73 -5.42 3.17
CA GLN A 131 12.41 -4.89 3.53
C GLN A 131 12.22 -4.86 5.04
N ALA A 132 12.58 -5.93 5.75
CA ALA A 132 12.51 -6.05 7.20
C ALA A 132 13.43 -5.03 7.90
N VAL A 133 14.67 -4.90 7.44
CA VAL A 133 15.61 -3.89 7.96
C VAL A 133 15.03 -2.48 7.83
N SER A 134 14.49 -2.15 6.65
CA SER A 134 13.86 -0.84 6.42
C SER A 134 12.64 -0.62 7.32
N TYR A 135 11.89 -1.67 7.64
CA TYR A 135 10.70 -1.58 8.48
C TYR A 135 11.04 -1.43 9.96
N VAL A 136 11.89 -2.32 10.49
CA VAL A 136 12.31 -2.29 11.90
C VAL A 136 13.03 -0.97 12.22
N LYS A 137 13.90 -0.51 11.32
CA LYS A 137 14.55 0.79 11.47
C LYS A 137 13.54 1.94 11.50
N ALA A 138 12.52 1.94 10.61
CA ALA A 138 11.49 2.97 10.63
C ALA A 138 10.63 2.94 11.90
N GLN A 139 10.30 1.75 12.42
CA GLN A 139 9.57 1.61 13.67
C GLN A 139 10.35 2.17 14.87
N GLN A 140 11.64 1.87 14.96
CA GLN A 140 12.50 2.29 16.07
C GLN A 140 12.84 3.79 16.01
N SER A 141 13.19 4.29 14.81
CA SER A 141 13.57 5.69 14.63
C SER A 141 12.39 6.66 14.51
N GLY A 142 11.19 6.15 14.30
CA GLY A 142 10.01 6.96 14.02
C GLY A 142 9.94 7.56 12.61
N LEU A 143 11.01 7.47 11.82
CA LEU A 143 11.08 8.08 10.49
C LEU A 143 10.68 7.09 9.40
N TRP A 144 9.55 7.34 8.75
CA TRP A 144 8.99 6.46 7.74
C TRP A 144 9.30 6.90 6.31
N HIS A 145 9.29 8.21 6.04
CA HIS A 145 9.51 8.73 4.68
C HIS A 145 10.28 10.04 4.69
N ARG A 146 11.16 10.20 3.69
CA ARG A 146 11.85 11.46 3.36
C ARG A 146 11.50 11.92 1.95
N ALA A 147 11.45 13.23 1.76
CA ALA A 147 11.38 13.85 0.45
C ALA A 147 12.70 13.73 -0.31
N ALA A 148 12.67 14.02 -1.62
CA ALA A 148 13.86 14.01 -2.45
C ALA A 148 14.95 15.01 -2.00
N ASP A 149 14.54 16.13 -1.37
CA ASP A 149 15.42 17.14 -0.78
C ASP A 149 15.98 16.76 0.60
N GLY A 150 15.64 15.56 1.11
CA GLY A 150 16.10 15.05 2.40
C GLY A 150 15.24 15.47 3.60
N SER A 151 14.23 16.33 3.43
CA SER A 151 13.30 16.68 4.49
C SER A 151 12.43 15.50 4.92
N GLU A 152 11.95 15.51 6.16
CA GLU A 152 11.11 14.44 6.69
C GLU A 152 9.67 14.62 6.19
N LEU A 153 9.14 13.60 5.51
CA LEU A 153 7.75 13.57 5.05
C LEU A 153 6.80 12.92 6.05
N GLU A 154 7.28 11.93 6.76
CA GLU A 154 6.45 11.19 7.72
C GLU A 154 7.30 10.70 8.90
N ARG A 155 6.99 11.24 10.08
CA ARG A 155 7.53 10.83 11.36
C ARG A 155 6.38 10.53 12.32
N LEU A 156 6.38 9.31 12.89
CA LEU A 156 5.30 8.84 13.76
C LEU A 156 5.68 8.82 15.25
N SER A 157 6.97 8.99 15.59
CA SER A 157 7.45 9.08 16.96
C SER A 157 8.69 9.99 17.05
N PRO A 158 9.06 10.47 18.24
CA PRO A 158 10.30 11.23 18.43
C PRO A 158 11.53 10.51 17.87
N PRO A 159 12.55 11.24 17.40
CA PRO A 159 13.78 10.66 16.90
C PRO A 159 14.45 9.74 17.93
N ALA A 160 14.84 8.55 17.48
CA ALA A 160 15.62 7.61 18.28
C ALA A 160 16.63 6.90 17.36
N ASP A 161 17.79 6.56 17.92
CA ASP A 161 18.79 5.77 17.18
C ASP A 161 18.33 4.31 17.10
N PRO A 162 18.27 3.72 15.91
CA PRO A 162 17.83 2.34 15.75
C PRO A 162 18.93 1.36 16.23
N VAL A 163 18.49 0.29 16.88
CA VAL A 163 19.35 -0.76 17.42
C VAL A 163 19.10 -2.06 16.68
N PHE A 164 20.18 -2.77 16.33
CA PHE A 164 20.09 -4.09 15.69
C PHE A 164 19.43 -5.10 16.62
N ASP A 165 18.38 -5.77 16.12
CA ASP A 165 17.65 -6.83 16.81
C ASP A 165 17.40 -7.97 15.82
N PHE A 166 18.12 -9.08 16.00
CA PHE A 166 18.05 -10.24 15.10
C PHE A 166 16.66 -10.88 15.09
N GLU A 167 16.03 -11.06 16.24
CA GLU A 167 14.72 -11.72 16.33
C GLU A 167 13.62 -10.85 15.74
N ALA A 168 13.65 -9.55 15.98
CA ALA A 168 12.72 -8.61 15.33
C ALA A 168 12.88 -8.61 13.82
N LEU A 169 14.10 -8.64 13.29
CA LEU A 169 14.37 -8.72 11.85
C LEU A 169 13.88 -10.03 11.25
N LYS A 170 14.16 -11.17 11.93
CA LYS A 170 13.73 -12.49 11.50
C LYS A 170 12.21 -12.59 11.43
N GLY A 171 11.54 -12.21 12.53
CA GLY A 171 10.07 -12.23 12.60
C GLY A 171 9.44 -11.33 11.54
N CYS A 172 9.99 -10.13 11.33
CA CYS A 172 9.51 -9.20 10.32
C CYS A 172 9.72 -9.72 8.88
N ARG A 173 10.90 -10.32 8.58
CA ARG A 173 11.17 -10.96 7.29
C ARG A 173 10.18 -12.08 7.00
N ASP A 174 9.96 -12.96 7.97
CA ASP A 174 9.08 -14.12 7.83
C ASP A 174 7.62 -13.68 7.65
N GLN A 175 7.21 -12.61 8.33
CA GLN A 175 5.90 -11.99 8.15
C GLN A 175 5.73 -11.42 6.73
N PHE A 176 6.74 -10.77 6.16
CA PHE A 176 6.65 -10.26 4.78
C PHE A 176 6.63 -11.38 3.72
N VAL A 177 7.31 -12.50 3.97
CA VAL A 177 7.17 -13.70 3.14
C VAL A 177 5.73 -14.21 3.19
N THR A 178 5.17 -14.30 4.40
CA THR A 178 3.77 -14.70 4.62
C THR A 178 2.79 -13.76 3.90
N PHE A 179 2.96 -12.45 4.00
CA PHE A 179 2.10 -11.47 3.33
C PHE A 179 2.09 -11.62 1.80
N ASP A 180 3.26 -11.87 1.18
CA ASP A 180 3.31 -12.08 -0.27
C ASP A 180 2.64 -13.39 -0.67
N ARG A 181 2.81 -14.48 0.12
CA ARG A 181 2.10 -15.73 -0.09
C ARG A 181 0.59 -15.52 0.02
N ASP A 182 0.11 -14.89 1.09
CA ASP A 182 -1.30 -14.66 1.34
C ASP A 182 -1.96 -13.81 0.24
N TRP A 183 -1.24 -12.85 -0.35
CA TRP A 183 -1.70 -12.11 -1.52
C TRP A 183 -1.84 -13.03 -2.75
N ASN A 184 -0.84 -13.88 -3.02
CA ASN A 184 -0.87 -14.79 -4.16
C ASN A 184 -1.99 -15.84 -4.01
N ASP A 185 -2.18 -16.37 -2.82
CA ASP A 185 -3.24 -17.35 -2.52
C ASP A 185 -4.62 -16.70 -2.74
N TRP A 186 -4.82 -15.49 -2.23
CA TRP A 186 -6.08 -14.76 -2.45
C TRP A 186 -6.33 -14.43 -3.92
N PHE A 187 -5.32 -14.01 -4.68
CA PHE A 187 -5.48 -13.79 -6.12
C PHE A 187 -5.89 -15.07 -6.85
N ALA A 188 -5.28 -16.21 -6.49
CA ALA A 188 -5.64 -17.50 -7.06
C ALA A 188 -7.08 -17.90 -6.72
N GLU A 189 -7.47 -17.79 -5.45
CA GLU A 189 -8.84 -18.08 -4.97
C GLU A 189 -9.90 -17.23 -5.67
N GLN A 190 -9.60 -15.96 -5.95
CA GLN A 190 -10.52 -15.02 -6.58
C GLN A 190 -10.44 -15.01 -8.11
N ALA A 191 -9.62 -15.89 -8.71
CA ALA A 191 -9.32 -15.89 -10.17
C ALA A 191 -8.92 -14.50 -10.68
N ILE A 192 -8.05 -13.81 -9.92
CA ILE A 192 -7.50 -12.50 -10.28
C ILE A 192 -6.12 -12.68 -10.89
N GLU A 193 -5.90 -12.13 -12.08
CA GLU A 193 -4.57 -11.97 -12.67
C GLU A 193 -4.08 -10.54 -12.41
N PRO A 194 -3.28 -10.29 -11.35
CA PRO A 194 -2.87 -8.94 -11.00
C PRO A 194 -1.75 -8.42 -11.92
N LEU A 195 -1.72 -7.10 -12.14
CA LEU A 195 -0.55 -6.45 -12.68
C LEU A 195 0.59 -6.54 -11.65
N ARG A 196 1.68 -7.23 -11.98
CA ARG A 196 2.82 -7.40 -11.07
C ARG A 196 3.87 -6.34 -11.26
N LEU A 197 4.28 -5.73 -10.14
CA LEU A 197 5.37 -4.77 -10.04
C LEU A 197 6.31 -5.17 -8.90
N SER A 198 7.61 -5.00 -9.09
CA SER A 198 8.58 -5.13 -8.01
C SER A 198 9.08 -3.77 -7.53
N TYR A 199 9.49 -3.72 -6.26
CA TYR A 199 10.20 -2.56 -5.70
C TYR A 199 11.46 -2.22 -6.47
N ASP A 200 12.19 -3.25 -6.90
CA ASP A 200 13.48 -3.09 -7.58
C ASP A 200 13.28 -2.45 -8.96
N ASP A 201 12.30 -2.94 -9.74
CA ASP A 201 11.94 -2.33 -11.03
C ASP A 201 11.45 -0.90 -10.86
N LEU A 202 10.62 -0.65 -9.84
CA LEU A 202 10.11 0.69 -9.54
C LEU A 202 11.24 1.65 -9.13
N CYS A 203 12.27 1.16 -8.43
CA CYS A 203 13.43 1.97 -8.06
C CYS A 203 14.43 2.19 -9.20
N ALA A 204 14.55 1.20 -10.10
CA ALA A 204 15.42 1.31 -11.27
C ALA A 204 14.85 2.26 -12.33
N GLY A 205 13.53 2.26 -12.50
CA GLY A 205 12.81 3.08 -13.47
C GLY A 205 11.43 3.52 -12.99
N PRO A 206 11.34 4.51 -12.08
CA PRO A 206 10.06 4.91 -11.49
C PRO A 206 9.01 5.32 -12.53
N GLN A 207 9.42 6.08 -13.56
CA GLN A 207 8.53 6.47 -14.65
C GLN A 207 8.08 5.28 -15.51
N ALA A 208 8.95 4.28 -15.74
CA ALA A 208 8.57 3.07 -16.46
C ALA A 208 7.52 2.26 -15.68
N GLY A 209 7.70 2.12 -14.37
CA GLY A 209 6.72 1.51 -13.47
C GLY A 209 5.37 2.25 -13.48
N LEU A 210 5.41 3.58 -13.42
CA LEU A 210 4.21 4.43 -13.53
C LEU A 210 3.49 4.23 -14.86
N LYS A 211 4.22 4.31 -16.00
CA LYS A 211 3.66 4.09 -17.34
C LYS A 211 3.01 2.73 -17.49
N LYS A 212 3.60 1.68 -16.90
CA LYS A 212 3.03 0.32 -16.90
C LYS A 212 1.64 0.29 -16.24
N VAL A 213 1.47 0.98 -15.10
CA VAL A 213 0.17 1.08 -14.42
C VAL A 213 -0.83 1.90 -15.25
N LEU A 214 -0.42 3.06 -15.77
CA LEU A 214 -1.30 3.90 -16.60
C LEU A 214 -1.77 3.15 -17.85
N THR A 215 -0.87 2.42 -18.51
CA THR A 215 -1.21 1.58 -19.67
C THR A 215 -2.25 0.53 -19.32
N ALA A 216 -2.05 -0.20 -18.24
CA ALA A 216 -2.98 -1.23 -17.80
C ALA A 216 -4.35 -0.66 -17.42
N LEU A 217 -4.40 0.58 -16.93
CA LEU A 217 -5.63 1.31 -16.65
C LEU A 217 -6.28 1.92 -17.89
N GLY A 218 -5.63 1.88 -19.05
CA GLY A 218 -6.12 2.58 -20.26
C GLY A 218 -6.03 4.10 -20.14
N LEU A 219 -5.14 4.62 -19.29
CA LEU A 219 -4.90 6.05 -19.06
C LEU A 219 -3.72 6.55 -19.93
N PRO A 220 -3.65 7.87 -20.25
CA PRO A 220 -2.59 8.44 -21.05
C PRO A 220 -1.21 8.23 -20.43
N GLN A 221 -0.30 7.51 -21.11
CA GLN A 221 1.07 7.30 -20.64
C GLN A 221 1.87 8.61 -20.55
N SER A 222 1.55 9.58 -21.40
CA SER A 222 2.19 10.92 -21.40
C SER A 222 2.00 11.66 -20.07
N ALA A 223 0.97 11.32 -19.29
CA ALA A 223 0.80 11.88 -17.95
C ALA A 223 1.94 11.53 -16.99
N ALA A 224 2.75 10.51 -17.30
CA ALA A 224 3.95 10.16 -16.52
C ALA A 224 5.18 11.00 -16.87
N ASP A 225 5.20 11.69 -18.00
CA ASP A 225 6.44 12.30 -18.52
C ASP A 225 6.94 13.47 -17.66
N SER A 226 6.04 14.20 -17.01
CA SER A 226 6.34 15.32 -16.11
C SER A 226 6.51 14.92 -14.64
N VAL A 227 6.15 13.67 -14.28
CA VAL A 227 6.17 13.21 -12.88
C VAL A 227 7.59 12.88 -12.45
N GLN A 228 8.01 13.44 -11.31
CA GLN A 228 9.30 13.17 -10.69
C GLN A 228 9.17 12.30 -9.44
N PRO A 229 10.13 11.41 -9.16
CA PRO A 229 10.13 10.64 -7.90
C PRO A 229 10.28 11.57 -6.69
N GLY A 230 9.20 11.83 -5.97
CA GLY A 230 9.15 12.74 -4.82
C GLY A 230 9.57 12.11 -3.48
N VAL A 231 10.14 10.90 -3.47
CA VAL A 231 10.51 10.17 -2.24
C VAL A 231 11.94 9.67 -2.34
N ALA A 232 12.78 9.99 -1.35
CA ALA A 232 14.14 9.51 -1.26
C ALA A 232 14.22 8.08 -0.70
N LYS A 233 15.25 7.32 -1.09
CA LYS A 233 15.61 6.06 -0.44
C LYS A 233 16.13 6.34 0.97
N LEU A 234 15.61 5.60 1.98
CA LEU A 234 16.09 5.67 3.37
C LEU A 234 17.23 4.65 3.64
N ALA A 235 17.67 3.90 2.64
CA ALA A 235 18.78 2.96 2.79
C ALA A 235 20.10 3.73 2.96
N ASP A 236 20.85 3.38 4.00
CA ASP A 236 22.14 3.95 4.35
C ASP A 236 23.11 2.86 4.84
N GLY A 237 24.26 3.25 5.38
CA GLY A 237 25.27 2.33 5.91
C GLY A 237 24.76 1.41 7.02
N ILE A 238 23.80 1.87 7.83
CA ILE A 238 23.16 1.05 8.88
C ILE A 238 22.40 -0.12 8.25
N ASN A 239 21.72 0.09 7.14
CA ASN A 239 21.02 -0.99 6.46
C ASN A 239 21.97 -2.10 6.00
N ALA A 240 23.13 -1.74 5.43
CA ALA A 240 24.12 -2.70 4.97
C ALA A 240 24.76 -3.47 6.16
N ASP A 241 25.08 -2.76 7.26
CA ASP A 241 25.59 -3.37 8.48
C ASP A 241 24.59 -4.39 9.08
N TRP A 242 23.32 -4.02 9.19
CA TRP A 242 22.31 -4.90 9.76
C TRP A 242 22.05 -6.15 8.91
N ILE A 243 22.06 -6.01 7.58
CA ILE A 243 21.94 -7.15 6.67
C ILE A 243 23.11 -8.11 6.86
N LYS A 244 24.36 -7.58 6.92
CA LYS A 244 25.54 -8.39 7.14
C LYS A 244 25.48 -9.14 8.48
N ARG A 245 25.22 -8.42 9.57
CA ARG A 245 25.09 -9.00 10.92
C ARG A 245 24.02 -10.07 11.01
N PHE A 246 22.89 -9.85 10.34
CA PHE A 246 21.81 -10.83 10.27
C PHE A 246 22.27 -12.12 9.58
N LEU A 247 22.95 -12.01 8.43
CA LEU A 247 23.42 -13.17 7.68
C LEU A 247 24.50 -13.93 8.45
N ASP A 248 25.43 -13.23 9.11
CA ASP A 248 26.48 -13.82 9.94
C ASP A 248 25.88 -14.60 11.13
N GLN A 249 24.90 -14.02 11.81
CA GLN A 249 24.23 -14.66 12.95
C GLN A 249 23.35 -15.86 12.53
N ALA A 250 22.66 -15.76 11.39
CA ALA A 250 21.86 -16.86 10.85
C ALA A 250 22.73 -18.07 10.47
N ALA A 251 23.93 -17.84 9.95
CA ALA A 251 24.88 -18.91 9.60
C ALA A 251 25.47 -19.63 10.84
N THR A 252 25.56 -18.95 11.98
CA THR A 252 26.13 -19.52 13.22
C THR A 252 25.10 -20.19 14.12
N GLY A 253 23.80 -19.97 13.89
CA GLY A 253 22.69 -20.52 14.68
C GLY A 253 21.99 -21.72 14.05
N SER A 254 22.55 -22.30 12.97
CA SER A 254 21.96 -23.45 12.24
C SER A 254 22.58 -24.76 12.64
#